data_26420f27ac7f186efed3207af3210e17
#
_entry.id   26420f27ac7f186efed3207af3210e17
#
_cell.length_a   1.000
_cell.length_b   1.000
_cell.length_c   1.000
_cell.angle_alpha   90.00
_cell.angle_beta   90.00
_cell.angle_gamma   90.00
#
_symmetry.space_group_name_H-M   'P 1'
#
loop_
_entity.id
_entity.type
_entity.pdbx_description
1 polymer ?
#
loop_
_entity_poly.entity_id
_entity_poly.type
_entity_poly.pdbx_seq_one_letter_code
_entity_poly.pdbx_strand_id
1 'polypeptide(L)'
;MSDARPFRFGVTTASAGSRREWVEKARRVEALGYATLTVPDHFPDRLATVPAVMSALDATEHLRVGSWVFCNDFRHPALLYKEAATLDLLSDGRFELGIGAGWLRAEYEMTGIPFDSPGVRVARMEEAVRVVKGLAAEEPLDFAGEHYRIAGLVGAPKPVQQPLPPLYIGGGGKRLLSFAAREADIVGICAKALPQGGLDEADITVESARRKLGWVRAAAAERSTMPELNVLLYAFELTDDRCEAAQRHAAEFPGLTARDVLESPHILIGTAEQMAEDLRRRRDVFGFSYVVLNTGVPDHLDQFALVVALLAGQ
;
A
#
# COMPACT_ATOMS: atom_id res chain seq x y z
N MET A 1 23.90 0.20 -17.26
CA MET A 1 22.43 0.28 -17.39
C MET A 1 21.88 0.09 -16.00
N SER A 2 21.13 1.05 -15.47
CA SER A 2 20.49 0.95 -14.16
C SER A 2 19.55 -0.26 -14.22
N ASP A 3 19.70 -1.19 -13.29
CA ASP A 3 18.84 -2.36 -13.11
C ASP A 3 17.51 -1.89 -12.48
N ALA A 4 16.76 -1.09 -13.26
CA ALA A 4 15.51 -0.54 -12.81
C ALA A 4 14.48 -1.68 -12.70
N ARG A 5 13.82 -1.80 -11.55
CA ARG A 5 12.75 -2.79 -11.38
C ARG A 5 11.66 -2.60 -12.44
N PRO A 6 11.13 -3.68 -13.01
CA PRO A 6 9.99 -3.59 -13.93
C PRO A 6 8.79 -2.91 -13.25
N PHE A 7 7.99 -2.21 -14.05
CA PHE A 7 6.74 -1.66 -13.54
C PHE A 7 5.76 -2.75 -13.18
N ARG A 8 5.13 -2.60 -12.03
CA ARG A 8 3.90 -3.31 -11.69
C ARG A 8 2.84 -2.33 -11.20
N PHE A 9 1.61 -2.61 -11.58
CA PHE A 9 0.47 -1.76 -11.32
C PHE A 9 -0.53 -2.47 -10.43
N GLY A 10 -1.10 -1.73 -9.50
CA GLY A 10 -2.14 -2.25 -8.62
C GLY A 10 -3.31 -1.29 -8.53
N VAL A 11 -4.39 -1.81 -8.00
CA VAL A 11 -5.57 -1.03 -7.62
C VAL A 11 -5.94 -1.28 -6.18
N THR A 12 -6.48 -0.26 -5.50
CA THR A 12 -7.03 -0.41 -4.15
C THR A 12 -8.52 -0.18 -4.15
N THR A 13 -9.29 -1.13 -3.62
CA THR A 13 -10.75 -1.07 -3.48
C THR A 13 -11.23 -2.03 -2.40
N ALA A 14 -12.36 -1.72 -1.75
CA ALA A 14 -13.01 -2.61 -0.78
C ALA A 14 -14.54 -2.52 -0.84
N SER A 15 -15.11 -1.97 -1.91
CA SER A 15 -16.55 -1.76 -2.02
C SER A 15 -17.16 -2.66 -3.08
N ALA A 16 -18.21 -3.39 -2.69
CA ALA A 16 -19.08 -4.13 -3.57
C ALA A 16 -20.43 -4.36 -2.86
N GLY A 17 -21.52 -4.28 -3.60
CA GLY A 17 -22.88 -4.54 -3.07
C GLY A 17 -23.25 -6.02 -3.03
N SER A 18 -22.43 -6.92 -3.60
CA SER A 18 -22.68 -8.35 -3.64
C SER A 18 -21.41 -9.16 -3.90
N ARG A 19 -21.46 -10.47 -3.56
CA ARG A 19 -20.40 -11.41 -3.92
C ARG A 19 -20.12 -11.40 -5.43
N ARG A 20 -21.15 -11.37 -6.26
CA ARG A 20 -21.00 -11.37 -7.71
C ARG A 20 -20.19 -10.15 -8.17
N GLU A 21 -20.57 -8.97 -7.74
CA GLU A 21 -19.87 -7.74 -8.07
C GLU A 21 -18.40 -7.75 -7.64
N TRP A 22 -18.10 -8.26 -6.43
CA TRP A 22 -16.73 -8.38 -5.95
C TRP A 22 -15.87 -9.32 -6.79
N VAL A 23 -16.40 -10.50 -7.10
CA VAL A 23 -15.72 -11.50 -7.93
C VAL A 23 -15.50 -10.98 -9.35
N GLU A 24 -16.52 -10.36 -9.96
CA GLU A 24 -16.41 -9.76 -11.30
C GLU A 24 -15.36 -8.65 -11.32
N LYS A 25 -15.31 -7.81 -10.28
CA LYS A 25 -14.29 -6.78 -10.12
C LYS A 25 -12.87 -7.37 -10.03
N ALA A 26 -12.64 -8.38 -9.19
CA ALA A 26 -11.34 -9.04 -9.08
C ALA A 26 -10.88 -9.64 -10.41
N ARG A 27 -11.76 -10.35 -11.11
CA ARG A 27 -11.49 -10.90 -12.45
C ARG A 27 -11.23 -9.82 -13.49
N ARG A 28 -11.95 -8.70 -13.41
CA ARG A 28 -11.73 -7.56 -14.29
C ARG A 28 -10.34 -6.95 -14.09
N VAL A 29 -9.90 -6.78 -12.82
CA VAL A 29 -8.56 -6.31 -12.49
C VAL A 29 -7.50 -7.23 -13.10
N GLU A 30 -7.64 -8.54 -12.94
CA GLU A 30 -6.72 -9.51 -13.53
C GLU A 30 -6.70 -9.44 -15.06
N ALA A 31 -7.88 -9.45 -15.70
CA ALA A 31 -8.01 -9.40 -17.16
C ALA A 31 -7.43 -8.13 -17.80
N LEU A 32 -7.41 -7.01 -17.06
CA LEU A 32 -6.81 -5.75 -17.48
C LEU A 32 -5.29 -5.69 -17.28
N GLY A 33 -4.67 -6.77 -16.79
CA GLY A 33 -3.22 -6.87 -16.64
C GLY A 33 -2.63 -6.19 -15.41
N TYR A 34 -3.45 -5.85 -14.42
CA TYR A 34 -2.93 -5.40 -13.13
C TYR A 34 -2.21 -6.52 -12.40
N ALA A 35 -1.12 -6.19 -11.75
CA ALA A 35 -0.34 -7.15 -10.96
C ALA A 35 -0.97 -7.40 -9.59
N THR A 36 -1.66 -6.41 -9.02
CA THR A 36 -2.18 -6.49 -7.65
C THR A 36 -3.56 -5.86 -7.50
N LEU A 37 -4.38 -6.51 -6.66
CA LEU A 37 -5.58 -5.93 -6.06
C LEU A 37 -5.36 -5.81 -4.56
N THR A 38 -5.55 -4.62 -4.01
CA THR A 38 -5.36 -4.40 -2.58
C THR A 38 -6.64 -3.94 -1.89
N VAL A 39 -6.84 -4.41 -0.66
CA VAL A 39 -8.06 -4.16 0.12
C VAL A 39 -7.69 -3.36 1.36
N PRO A 40 -8.18 -2.11 1.52
CA PRO A 40 -7.96 -1.32 2.71
C PRO A 40 -8.79 -1.85 3.90
N ASP A 41 -8.28 -1.63 5.11
CA ASP A 41 -8.85 -2.12 6.35
C ASP A 41 -9.57 -0.97 7.08
N HIS A 42 -10.78 -0.66 6.61
CA HIS A 42 -11.64 0.41 7.11
C HIS A 42 -13.03 -0.11 7.47
N PHE A 43 -13.70 0.55 8.44
CA PHE A 43 -15.02 0.13 8.91
C PHE A 43 -16.19 0.63 8.04
N PRO A 44 -16.31 1.93 7.72
CA PRO A 44 -17.49 2.41 6.99
C PRO A 44 -17.51 1.95 5.53
N ASP A 45 -18.66 1.45 5.07
CA ASP A 45 -18.98 1.14 3.67
C ASP A 45 -17.94 0.29 2.95
N ARG A 46 -17.28 -0.63 3.69
CA ARG A 46 -16.21 -1.48 3.19
C ARG A 46 -16.46 -2.94 3.53
N LEU A 47 -15.97 -3.82 2.67
CA LEU A 47 -15.87 -5.25 2.98
C LEU A 47 -14.77 -5.46 4.04
N ALA A 48 -14.95 -6.41 4.95
CA ALA A 48 -13.90 -6.83 5.85
C ALA A 48 -12.71 -7.39 5.05
N THR A 49 -11.48 -6.95 5.39
CA THR A 49 -10.29 -7.16 4.56
C THR A 49 -9.98 -8.63 4.32
N VAL A 50 -9.93 -9.46 5.36
CA VAL A 50 -9.55 -10.88 5.24
C VAL A 50 -10.50 -11.67 4.34
N PRO A 51 -11.85 -11.63 4.54
CA PRO A 51 -12.79 -12.33 3.66
C PRO A 51 -12.77 -11.80 2.21
N ALA A 52 -12.61 -10.47 2.03
CA ALA A 52 -12.54 -9.87 0.71
C ALA A 52 -11.28 -10.31 -0.05
N VAL A 53 -10.13 -10.30 0.61
CA VAL A 53 -8.85 -10.78 0.06
C VAL A 53 -8.98 -12.24 -0.36
N MET A 54 -9.47 -13.13 0.54
CA MET A 54 -9.61 -14.55 0.21
C MET A 54 -10.55 -14.78 -0.98
N SER A 55 -11.69 -14.07 -0.99
CA SER A 55 -12.65 -14.18 -2.09
C SER A 55 -12.08 -13.70 -3.43
N ALA A 56 -11.21 -12.70 -3.44
CA ALA A 56 -10.54 -12.23 -4.66
C ALA A 56 -9.45 -13.20 -5.12
N LEU A 57 -8.66 -13.75 -4.20
CA LEU A 57 -7.65 -14.79 -4.47
C LEU A 57 -8.28 -16.05 -5.07
N ASP A 58 -9.41 -16.49 -4.51
CA ASP A 58 -10.15 -17.67 -4.98
C ASP A 58 -10.82 -17.45 -6.36
N ALA A 59 -11.13 -16.19 -6.69
CA ALA A 59 -11.77 -15.82 -7.94
C ALA A 59 -10.79 -15.62 -9.12
N THR A 60 -9.49 -15.58 -8.89
CA THR A 60 -8.44 -15.23 -9.85
C THR A 60 -7.33 -16.28 -9.86
N GLU A 61 -6.54 -16.35 -10.96
CA GLU A 61 -5.51 -17.37 -11.13
C GLU A 61 -4.09 -16.83 -10.90
N HIS A 62 -3.81 -15.59 -11.29
CA HIS A 62 -2.47 -14.99 -11.29
C HIS A 62 -2.38 -13.71 -10.48
N LEU A 63 -3.52 -13.04 -10.25
CA LEU A 63 -3.58 -11.78 -9.54
C LEU A 63 -3.05 -11.94 -8.11
N ARG A 64 -2.11 -11.10 -7.72
CA ARG A 64 -1.72 -10.99 -6.32
C ARG A 64 -2.76 -10.14 -5.59
N VAL A 65 -3.14 -10.56 -4.40
CA VAL A 65 -4.09 -9.79 -3.59
C VAL A 65 -3.49 -9.53 -2.22
N GLY A 66 -3.63 -8.31 -1.71
CA GLY A 66 -3.07 -7.95 -0.43
C GLY A 66 -3.95 -7.01 0.39
N SER A 67 -3.53 -6.73 1.61
CA SER A 67 -4.09 -5.65 2.40
C SER A 67 -3.37 -4.33 2.08
N TRP A 68 -4.13 -3.23 2.09
CA TRP A 68 -3.52 -1.91 1.95
C TRP A 68 -4.17 -0.84 2.82
N VAL A 69 -3.84 -0.84 4.05
CA VAL A 69 -3.01 -1.82 4.79
C VAL A 69 -3.82 -2.31 5.98
N PHE A 70 -3.53 -3.47 6.53
CA PHE A 70 -4.11 -3.83 7.82
C PHE A 70 -3.78 -2.77 8.87
N CYS A 71 -4.78 -2.24 9.54
CA CYS A 71 -4.56 -1.38 10.69
C CYS A 71 -4.09 -2.24 11.87
N ASN A 72 -2.88 -1.97 12.34
CA ASN A 72 -2.27 -2.74 13.43
C ASN A 72 -3.12 -2.79 14.69
N ASP A 73 -3.85 -1.70 14.97
CA ASP A 73 -4.62 -1.59 16.21
C ASP A 73 -5.95 -2.37 16.19
N PHE A 74 -6.36 -2.89 15.03
CA PHE A 74 -7.62 -3.65 14.91
C PHE A 74 -7.46 -5.13 15.16
N ARG A 75 -6.23 -5.67 15.30
CA ARG A 75 -6.01 -7.09 15.59
C ARG A 75 -4.67 -7.36 16.28
N HIS A 76 -4.61 -8.45 17.04
CA HIS A 76 -3.40 -8.89 17.69
C HIS A 76 -2.40 -9.47 16.66
N PRO A 77 -1.07 -9.19 16.74
CA PRO A 77 -0.11 -9.62 15.72
C PRO A 77 0.01 -11.14 15.55
N ALA A 78 -0.26 -11.93 16.58
CA ALA A 78 -0.31 -13.38 16.45
C ALA A 78 -1.50 -13.86 15.60
N LEU A 79 -2.66 -13.18 15.69
CA LEU A 79 -3.80 -13.43 14.80
C LEU A 79 -3.49 -12.97 13.39
N LEU A 80 -2.90 -11.78 13.23
CA LEU A 80 -2.48 -11.25 11.94
C LEU A 80 -1.52 -12.20 11.22
N TYR A 81 -0.50 -12.74 11.92
CA TYR A 81 0.39 -13.76 11.35
C TYR A 81 -0.39 -14.97 10.85
N LYS A 82 -1.28 -15.51 11.69
CA LYS A 82 -2.08 -16.69 11.34
C LYS A 82 -2.97 -16.45 10.12
N GLU A 83 -3.62 -15.31 10.06
CA GLU A 83 -4.44 -14.88 8.91
C GLU A 83 -3.57 -14.75 7.64
N ALA A 84 -2.45 -14.04 7.72
CA ALA A 84 -1.55 -13.81 6.60
C ALA A 84 -0.95 -15.12 6.05
N ALA A 85 -0.46 -16.00 6.93
CA ALA A 85 0.08 -17.30 6.53
C ALA A 85 -0.99 -18.21 5.94
N THR A 86 -2.24 -18.14 6.43
CA THR A 86 -3.36 -18.91 5.88
C THR A 86 -3.76 -18.38 4.50
N LEU A 87 -3.86 -17.06 4.32
CA LEU A 87 -4.17 -16.45 3.02
C LEU A 87 -3.10 -16.81 1.97
N ASP A 88 -1.84 -16.79 2.38
CA ASP A 88 -0.73 -17.14 1.52
C ASP A 88 -0.75 -18.62 1.12
N LEU A 89 -0.96 -19.51 2.09
CA LEU A 89 -1.07 -20.95 1.86
C LEU A 89 -2.22 -21.30 0.91
N LEU A 90 -3.42 -20.75 1.16
CA LEU A 90 -4.61 -21.05 0.37
C LEU A 90 -4.63 -20.38 -1.01
N SER A 91 -3.73 -19.43 -1.25
CA SER A 91 -3.59 -18.74 -2.54
C SER A 91 -2.35 -19.17 -3.34
N ASP A 92 -1.66 -20.24 -2.91
CA ASP A 92 -0.40 -20.68 -3.53
C ASP A 92 0.64 -19.55 -3.67
N GLY A 93 0.79 -18.74 -2.61
CA GLY A 93 1.81 -17.67 -2.54
C GLY A 93 1.45 -16.39 -3.29
N ARG A 94 0.18 -16.07 -3.48
CA ARG A 94 -0.27 -14.83 -4.14
C ARG A 94 -0.68 -13.71 -3.18
N PHE A 95 -0.56 -13.91 -1.88
CA PHE A 95 -0.88 -12.88 -0.89
C PHE A 95 0.27 -11.89 -0.68
N GLU A 96 -0.05 -10.60 -0.44
CA GLU A 96 0.87 -9.54 0.01
C GLU A 96 0.40 -8.96 1.34
N LEU A 97 1.29 -8.93 2.33
CA LEU A 97 0.97 -8.48 3.69
C LEU A 97 1.28 -7.00 3.87
N GLY A 98 0.27 -6.15 3.84
CA GLY A 98 0.41 -4.74 4.18
C GLY A 98 0.05 -4.45 5.64
N ILE A 99 0.91 -3.71 6.36
CA ILE A 99 0.68 -3.30 7.75
C ILE A 99 0.89 -1.79 7.89
N GLY A 100 0.00 -1.12 8.64
CA GLY A 100 0.08 0.30 8.95
C GLY A 100 -0.29 0.62 10.40
N ALA A 101 0.13 1.79 10.87
CA ALA A 101 -0.05 2.21 12.26
C ALA A 101 -1.45 2.82 12.56
N GLY A 102 -2.37 2.83 11.60
CA GLY A 102 -3.65 3.50 11.71
C GLY A 102 -3.54 5.03 11.59
N TRP A 103 -4.57 5.69 11.07
CA TRP A 103 -4.54 7.13 10.82
C TRP A 103 -5.90 7.83 10.95
N LEU A 104 -7.01 7.11 10.71
CA LEU A 104 -8.34 7.71 10.64
C LEU A 104 -9.02 7.72 12.02
N ARG A 105 -8.83 8.81 12.77
CA ARG A 105 -9.37 8.99 14.12
C ARG A 105 -10.86 8.62 14.25
N ALA A 106 -11.68 9.00 13.26
CA ALA A 106 -13.12 8.76 13.31
C ALA A 106 -13.48 7.28 13.46
N GLU A 107 -12.70 6.37 12.86
CA GLU A 107 -12.92 4.91 12.97
C GLU A 107 -12.63 4.40 14.39
N TYR A 108 -11.60 4.92 15.02
CA TYR A 108 -11.29 4.59 16.42
C TYR A 108 -12.39 5.08 17.36
N GLU A 109 -12.89 6.30 17.14
CA GLU A 109 -14.00 6.86 17.93
C GLU A 109 -15.31 6.06 17.75
N MET A 110 -15.64 5.69 16.50
CA MET A 110 -16.83 4.88 16.22
C MET A 110 -16.77 3.47 16.79
N THR A 111 -15.58 2.89 16.89
CA THR A 111 -15.39 1.52 17.36
C THR A 111 -15.05 1.41 18.84
N GLY A 112 -14.75 2.54 19.49
CA GLY A 112 -14.29 2.55 20.88
C GLY A 112 -12.86 2.08 21.09
N ILE A 113 -12.08 1.88 20.03
CA ILE A 113 -10.66 1.56 20.09
C ILE A 113 -9.90 2.84 20.49
N PRO A 114 -8.97 2.80 21.46
CA PRO A 114 -8.19 3.97 21.85
C PRO A 114 -7.35 4.53 20.69
N PHE A 115 -7.51 5.82 20.38
CA PHE A 115 -6.66 6.53 19.40
C PHE A 115 -5.47 7.16 20.10
N ASP A 116 -4.45 6.37 20.35
CA ASP A 116 -3.20 6.82 20.97
C ASP A 116 -2.43 7.83 20.10
N SER A 117 -1.44 8.48 20.68
CA SER A 117 -0.56 9.38 19.93
C SER A 117 0.14 8.64 18.78
N PRO A 118 0.49 9.33 17.68
CA PRO A 118 1.15 8.69 16.53
C PRO A 118 2.43 7.93 16.92
N GLY A 119 3.17 8.44 17.91
CA GLY A 119 4.40 7.78 18.40
C GLY A 119 4.13 6.43 19.05
N VAL A 120 3.06 6.31 19.83
CA VAL A 120 2.63 5.06 20.49
C VAL A 120 2.13 4.06 19.45
N ARG A 121 1.27 4.49 18.51
CA ARG A 121 0.75 3.61 17.46
C ARG A 121 1.86 3.05 16.56
N VAL A 122 2.85 3.88 16.20
CA VAL A 122 4.03 3.44 15.43
C VAL A 122 4.88 2.47 16.25
N ALA A 123 5.12 2.73 17.55
CA ALA A 123 5.88 1.81 18.41
C ALA A 123 5.19 0.44 18.52
N ARG A 124 3.86 0.44 18.70
CA ARG A 124 3.04 -0.77 18.73
C ARG A 124 3.15 -1.57 17.44
N MET A 125 3.08 -0.89 16.28
CA MET A 125 3.24 -1.53 14.97
C MET A 125 4.66 -2.09 14.79
N GLU A 126 5.70 -1.37 15.23
CA GLU A 126 7.08 -1.85 15.18
C GLU A 126 7.26 -3.15 15.97
N GLU A 127 6.62 -3.28 17.15
CA GLU A 127 6.61 -4.54 17.90
C GLU A 127 5.78 -5.63 17.18
N ALA A 128 4.62 -5.27 16.63
CA ALA A 128 3.79 -6.22 15.90
C ALA A 128 4.53 -6.84 14.70
N VAL A 129 5.29 -6.05 13.94
CA VAL A 129 6.12 -6.55 12.82
C VAL A 129 7.18 -7.52 13.33
N ARG A 130 7.83 -7.25 14.49
CA ARG A 130 8.79 -8.19 15.07
C ARG A 130 8.13 -9.50 15.49
N VAL A 131 6.94 -9.44 16.08
CA VAL A 131 6.16 -10.63 16.46
C VAL A 131 5.78 -11.42 15.21
N VAL A 132 5.26 -10.78 14.16
CA VAL A 132 4.91 -11.44 12.89
C VAL A 132 6.12 -12.13 12.26
N LYS A 133 7.27 -11.45 12.21
CA LYS A 133 8.52 -12.03 11.70
C LYS A 133 9.04 -13.16 12.58
N GLY A 134 8.96 -13.02 13.90
CA GLY A 134 9.36 -14.06 14.84
C GLY A 134 8.53 -15.33 14.71
N LEU A 135 7.22 -15.21 14.48
CA LEU A 135 6.33 -16.36 14.26
C LEU A 135 6.56 -17.09 12.93
N ALA A 136 7.25 -16.44 11.98
CA ALA A 136 7.65 -17.08 10.73
C ALA A 136 8.76 -18.12 10.91
N ALA A 137 9.58 -17.98 11.96
CA ALA A 137 10.63 -18.95 12.28
C ALA A 137 10.05 -20.32 12.70
N GLU A 138 10.85 -21.36 12.60
CA GLU A 138 10.44 -22.73 13.02
C GLU A 138 10.36 -22.87 14.55
N GLU A 139 11.19 -22.13 15.26
CA GLU A 139 11.27 -22.18 16.72
C GLU A 139 10.10 -21.45 17.40
N PRO A 140 9.72 -21.88 18.62
CA PRO A 140 8.74 -21.15 19.41
C PRO A 140 9.21 -19.71 19.68
N LEU A 141 8.31 -18.76 19.54
CA LEU A 141 8.58 -17.36 19.83
C LEU A 141 8.28 -17.04 21.29
N ASP A 142 9.29 -16.52 21.99
CA ASP A 142 9.14 -15.76 23.22
C ASP A 142 9.42 -14.29 22.92
N PHE A 143 8.46 -13.41 23.19
CA PHE A 143 8.56 -11.98 22.99
C PHE A 143 7.98 -11.22 24.18
N ALA A 144 8.73 -10.26 24.71
CA ALA A 144 8.30 -9.40 25.80
C ALA A 144 8.60 -7.93 25.45
N GLY A 145 7.63 -7.26 24.86
CA GLY A 145 7.68 -5.84 24.53
C GLY A 145 6.86 -4.97 25.48
N GLU A 146 6.74 -3.70 25.14
CA GLU A 146 5.90 -2.74 25.83
C GLU A 146 4.40 -2.99 25.53
N HIS A 147 4.10 -3.38 24.28
CA HIS A 147 2.73 -3.53 23.78
C HIS A 147 2.28 -4.98 23.66
N TYR A 148 3.20 -5.91 23.42
CA TYR A 148 2.85 -7.33 23.21
C TYR A 148 3.71 -8.28 24.04
N ARG A 149 3.08 -9.40 24.46
CA ARG A 149 3.76 -10.55 25.08
C ARG A 149 3.35 -11.82 24.37
N ILE A 150 4.35 -12.63 23.98
CA ILE A 150 4.16 -13.97 23.42
C ILE A 150 5.00 -14.93 24.26
N ALA A 151 4.46 -16.10 24.56
CA ALA A 151 5.14 -17.12 25.36
C ALA A 151 5.05 -18.47 24.64
N GLY A 152 6.17 -18.92 24.07
CA GLY A 152 6.33 -20.22 23.45
C GLY A 152 5.41 -20.50 22.26
N LEU A 153 4.94 -19.47 21.54
CA LEU A 153 4.02 -19.65 20.42
C LEU A 153 4.78 -20.06 19.15
N VAL A 154 4.44 -21.21 18.59
CA VAL A 154 4.89 -21.62 17.26
C VAL A 154 3.92 -21.08 16.22
N GLY A 155 4.43 -20.33 15.23
CA GLY A 155 3.60 -19.81 14.14
C GLY A 155 3.15 -20.92 13.21
N ALA A 156 1.84 -21.06 13.01
CA ALA A 156 1.22 -22.03 12.11
C ALA A 156 -0.08 -21.47 11.49
N PRO A 157 -0.39 -21.80 10.20
CA PRO A 157 0.46 -22.54 9.26
C PRO A 157 1.75 -21.79 8.92
N LYS A 158 2.69 -22.43 8.22
CA LYS A 158 3.78 -21.71 7.55
C LYS A 158 3.31 -21.23 6.18
N PRO A 159 3.68 -20.03 5.75
CA PRO A 159 3.31 -19.53 4.44
C PRO A 159 4.08 -20.28 3.32
N VAL A 160 3.57 -20.22 2.09
CA VAL A 160 4.26 -20.71 0.89
C VAL A 160 5.46 -19.82 0.57
N GLN A 161 5.26 -18.50 0.64
CA GLN A 161 6.33 -17.51 0.45
C GLN A 161 7.20 -17.42 1.70
N GLN A 162 8.50 -17.67 1.57
CA GLN A 162 9.41 -17.75 2.71
C GLN A 162 10.31 -16.51 2.83
N PRO A 163 10.55 -15.99 4.02
CA PRO A 163 10.00 -16.46 5.32
C PRO A 163 8.56 -16.00 5.56
N LEU A 164 8.07 -15.02 4.79
CA LEU A 164 6.74 -14.41 4.89
C LEU A 164 6.26 -13.96 3.50
N PRO A 165 4.95 -13.77 3.30
CA PRO A 165 4.44 -12.96 2.18
C PRO A 165 5.15 -11.60 2.14
N PRO A 166 5.40 -11.02 0.95
CA PRO A 166 6.04 -9.71 0.85
C PRO A 166 5.38 -8.70 1.79
N LEU A 167 6.20 -8.14 2.69
CA LEU A 167 5.74 -7.19 3.70
C LEU A 167 5.73 -5.77 3.10
N TYR A 168 4.55 -5.18 3.02
CA TYR A 168 4.35 -3.79 2.65
C TYR A 168 4.15 -2.93 3.91
N ILE A 169 4.91 -1.83 4.02
CA ILE A 169 4.69 -0.79 5.03
C ILE A 169 4.67 0.56 4.33
N GLY A 170 3.56 1.30 4.48
CA GLY A 170 3.39 2.63 3.90
C GLY A 170 3.24 3.72 4.94
N GLY A 171 3.64 4.93 4.57
CA GLY A 171 3.47 6.10 5.41
C GLY A 171 4.08 7.38 4.87
N GLY A 172 3.95 8.47 5.63
CA GLY A 172 4.47 9.80 5.28
C GLY A 172 5.46 10.38 6.29
N GLY A 173 5.60 9.77 7.47
CA GLY A 173 6.46 10.25 8.55
C GLY A 173 7.84 9.60 8.58
N LYS A 174 8.88 10.37 9.01
CA LYS A 174 10.28 9.90 9.01
C LYS A 174 10.49 8.59 9.78
N ARG A 175 9.95 8.49 11.03
CA ARG A 175 10.11 7.28 11.86
C ARG A 175 9.59 6.04 11.15
N LEU A 176 8.34 6.13 10.67
CA LEU A 176 7.66 5.01 10.01
C LEU A 176 8.36 4.60 8.70
N LEU A 177 8.73 5.57 7.84
CA LEU A 177 9.44 5.28 6.59
C LEU A 177 10.85 4.72 6.82
N SER A 178 11.56 5.20 7.86
CA SER A 178 12.86 4.64 8.21
C SER A 178 12.75 3.21 8.76
N PHE A 179 11.70 2.91 9.52
CA PHE A 179 11.40 1.54 9.96
C PHE A 179 11.04 0.65 8.78
N ALA A 180 10.12 1.11 7.91
CA ALA A 180 9.73 0.39 6.69
C ALA A 180 10.93 0.07 5.81
N ALA A 181 11.84 1.02 5.62
CA ALA A 181 13.05 0.84 4.83
C ALA A 181 13.97 -0.27 5.35
N ARG A 182 14.01 -0.48 6.67
CA ARG A 182 14.80 -1.56 7.28
C ARG A 182 14.10 -2.91 7.24
N GLU A 183 12.78 -2.93 7.41
CA GLU A 183 12.02 -4.13 7.73
C GLU A 183 11.15 -4.67 6.60
N ALA A 184 10.68 -3.81 5.69
CA ALA A 184 9.72 -4.20 4.66
C ALA A 184 10.40 -4.57 3.33
N ASP A 185 9.69 -5.35 2.53
CA ASP A 185 10.04 -5.66 1.14
C ASP A 185 9.56 -4.57 0.19
N ILE A 186 8.44 -3.93 0.56
CA ILE A 186 7.82 -2.85 -0.20
C ILE A 186 7.58 -1.66 0.72
N VAL A 187 8.06 -0.48 0.32
CA VAL A 187 7.87 0.78 1.04
C VAL A 187 6.94 1.70 0.26
N GLY A 188 5.78 2.00 0.84
CA GLY A 188 4.82 2.94 0.29
C GLY A 188 5.10 4.37 0.71
N ILE A 189 5.31 5.25 -0.26
CA ILE A 189 5.42 6.69 -0.02
C ILE A 189 4.02 7.29 -0.10
N CYS A 190 3.52 7.79 1.04
CA CYS A 190 2.19 8.37 1.17
C CYS A 190 2.25 9.79 1.70
N ALA A 191 1.14 10.54 1.59
CA ALA A 191 0.95 11.78 2.32
C ALA A 191 1.04 11.52 3.84
N LYS A 192 1.51 12.49 4.58
CA LYS A 192 1.61 12.41 6.04
C LYS A 192 0.22 12.45 6.66
N ALA A 193 -0.06 11.51 7.56
CA ALA A 193 -1.27 11.56 8.37
C ALA A 193 -1.19 12.71 9.39
N LEU A 194 -2.28 13.45 9.52
CA LEU A 194 -2.42 14.54 10.48
C LEU A 194 -2.79 14.00 11.87
N PRO A 195 -2.34 14.62 12.96
CA PRO A 195 -2.63 14.16 14.32
C PRO A 195 -4.13 14.09 14.67
N GLN A 196 -4.91 15.00 14.08
CA GLN A 196 -6.37 15.04 14.25
C GLN A 196 -7.13 14.04 13.36
N GLY A 197 -6.44 13.31 12.51
CA GLY A 197 -6.98 12.48 11.44
C GLY A 197 -6.97 13.20 10.08
N GLY A 198 -7.05 12.42 8.98
CA GLY A 198 -6.90 12.94 7.63
C GLY A 198 -5.45 12.95 7.15
N LEU A 199 -5.25 13.42 5.94
CA LEU A 199 -3.94 13.49 5.28
C LEU A 199 -3.54 14.95 5.05
N ASP A 200 -2.25 15.20 5.09
CA ASP A 200 -1.66 16.48 4.69
C ASP A 200 -1.57 16.53 3.17
N GLU A 201 -2.55 17.17 2.55
CA GLU A 201 -2.65 17.28 1.09
C GLU A 201 -1.48 18.04 0.46
N ALA A 202 -0.85 18.95 1.20
CA ALA A 202 0.38 19.61 0.74
C ALA A 202 1.61 18.71 0.74
N ASP A 203 1.55 17.54 1.37
CA ASP A 203 2.66 16.59 1.49
C ASP A 203 2.80 15.62 0.30
N ILE A 204 2.14 15.91 -0.83
CA ILE A 204 2.20 15.11 -2.09
C ILE A 204 3.09 15.75 -3.17
N THR A 205 3.89 16.74 -2.81
CA THR A 205 4.79 17.45 -3.74
C THR A 205 6.05 16.64 -4.08
N VAL A 206 6.73 17.02 -5.16
CA VAL A 206 8.05 16.50 -5.53
C VAL A 206 9.06 16.64 -4.40
N GLU A 207 9.07 17.78 -3.72
CA GLU A 207 10.00 18.04 -2.61
C GLU A 207 9.73 17.13 -1.42
N SER A 208 8.46 16.92 -1.10
CA SER A 208 8.09 15.97 -0.05
C SER A 208 8.53 14.55 -0.42
N ALA A 209 8.29 14.11 -1.66
CA ALA A 209 8.73 12.80 -2.13
C ALA A 209 10.26 12.65 -2.04
N ARG A 210 11.04 13.64 -2.50
CA ARG A 210 12.51 13.62 -2.40
C ARG A 210 12.99 13.52 -0.96
N ARG A 211 12.40 14.30 -0.06
CA ARG A 211 12.70 14.27 1.38
C ARG A 211 12.44 12.90 1.98
N LYS A 212 11.28 12.31 1.70
CA LYS A 212 10.87 10.98 2.18
C LYS A 212 11.79 9.88 1.65
N LEU A 213 12.10 9.92 0.37
CA LEU A 213 13.05 8.98 -0.27
C LEU A 213 14.46 9.12 0.31
N GLY A 214 14.88 10.32 0.69
CA GLY A 214 16.12 10.53 1.43
C GLY A 214 16.14 9.76 2.76
N TRP A 215 15.04 9.75 3.51
CA TRP A 215 14.95 8.98 4.75
C TRP A 215 14.96 7.46 4.50
N VAL A 216 14.26 7.00 3.45
CA VAL A 216 14.23 5.58 3.06
C VAL A 216 15.61 5.11 2.65
N ARG A 217 16.29 5.84 1.75
CA ARG A 217 17.64 5.49 1.27
C ARG A 217 18.66 5.46 2.41
N ALA A 218 18.62 6.45 3.29
CA ALA A 218 19.51 6.50 4.46
C ALA A 218 19.28 5.31 5.42
N ALA A 219 18.02 4.93 5.65
CA ALA A 219 17.68 3.83 6.55
C ALA A 219 17.90 2.44 5.94
N ALA A 220 17.89 2.31 4.62
CA ALA A 220 18.14 1.06 3.90
C ALA A 220 19.62 0.87 3.52
N ALA A 221 20.52 1.79 3.88
CA ALA A 221 21.92 1.78 3.43
C ALA A 221 22.70 0.49 3.81
N GLU A 222 22.31 -0.17 4.89
CA GLU A 222 22.94 -1.42 5.35
C GLU A 222 22.30 -2.69 4.75
N ARG A 223 21.22 -2.56 3.97
CA ARG A 223 20.57 -3.69 3.31
C ARG A 223 21.34 -4.10 2.06
N SER A 224 21.34 -5.40 1.76
CA SER A 224 21.88 -5.94 0.52
C SER A 224 21.07 -5.51 -0.72
N THR A 225 19.77 -5.25 -0.54
CA THR A 225 18.86 -4.81 -1.59
C THR A 225 17.93 -3.71 -1.10
N MET A 226 17.71 -2.71 -1.94
CA MET A 226 16.68 -1.69 -1.67
C MET A 226 15.28 -2.31 -1.72
N PRO A 227 14.37 -1.92 -0.80
CA PRO A 227 12.97 -2.31 -0.91
C PRO A 227 12.37 -1.79 -2.22
N GLU A 228 11.31 -2.44 -2.69
CA GLU A 228 10.51 -1.91 -3.78
C GLU A 228 9.81 -0.63 -3.33
N LEU A 229 9.84 0.40 -4.17
CA LEU A 229 9.19 1.67 -3.85
C LEU A 229 7.82 1.76 -4.51
N ASN A 230 6.82 1.95 -3.66
CA ASN A 230 5.43 2.10 -4.07
C ASN A 230 4.97 3.56 -3.95
N VAL A 231 4.09 3.96 -4.84
CA VAL A 231 3.38 5.24 -4.80
C VAL A 231 1.89 5.04 -5.02
N LEU A 232 1.07 5.73 -4.19
CA LEU A 232 -0.38 5.84 -4.37
C LEU A 232 -0.70 7.04 -5.25
N LEU A 233 -1.55 6.83 -6.24
CA LEU A 233 -2.17 7.92 -6.99
C LEU A 233 -3.41 8.41 -6.24
N TYR A 234 -3.37 9.63 -5.73
CA TYR A 234 -4.53 10.29 -5.09
C TYR A 234 -5.47 10.91 -6.11
N ALA A 235 -4.95 11.31 -7.27
CA ALA A 235 -5.75 11.77 -8.39
C ALA A 235 -5.25 11.17 -9.71
N PHE A 236 -6.21 10.86 -10.58
CA PHE A 236 -5.99 10.32 -11.91
C PHE A 236 -7.04 10.92 -12.86
N GLU A 237 -6.61 11.42 -14.02
CA GLU A 237 -7.52 11.89 -15.06
C GLU A 237 -6.93 11.64 -16.45
N LEU A 238 -7.63 10.82 -17.25
CA LEU A 238 -7.33 10.62 -18.67
C LEU A 238 -7.95 11.78 -19.46
N THR A 239 -7.12 12.59 -20.11
CA THR A 239 -7.56 13.79 -20.84
C THR A 239 -6.56 14.20 -21.91
N ASP A 240 -7.05 14.86 -22.96
CA ASP A 240 -6.22 15.50 -24.00
C ASP A 240 -5.77 16.91 -23.57
N ASP A 241 -6.51 17.57 -22.68
CA ASP A 241 -6.15 18.90 -22.13
C ASP A 241 -5.58 18.79 -20.72
N ARG A 242 -4.31 18.42 -20.68
CA ARG A 242 -3.52 18.25 -19.46
C ARG A 242 -3.41 19.54 -18.63
N CYS A 243 -3.34 20.70 -19.32
CA CYS A 243 -3.13 21.97 -18.64
C CYS A 243 -4.42 22.43 -17.92
N GLU A 244 -5.58 22.30 -18.57
CA GLU A 244 -6.86 22.61 -17.95
C GLU A 244 -7.16 21.65 -16.78
N ALA A 245 -6.94 20.35 -16.96
CA ALA A 245 -7.12 19.39 -15.88
C ALA A 245 -6.22 19.69 -14.67
N ALA A 246 -4.96 20.06 -14.88
CA ALA A 246 -4.06 20.43 -13.80
C ALA A 246 -4.54 21.67 -13.03
N GLN A 247 -5.17 22.64 -13.69
CA GLN A 247 -5.76 23.81 -13.03
C GLN A 247 -6.97 23.43 -12.16
N ARG A 248 -7.83 22.52 -12.66
CA ARG A 248 -8.97 21.99 -11.88
C ARG A 248 -8.50 21.28 -10.62
N HIS A 249 -7.57 20.35 -10.77
CA HIS A 249 -7.03 19.60 -9.63
C HIS A 249 -6.26 20.50 -8.64
N ALA A 250 -5.60 21.55 -9.10
CA ALA A 250 -4.95 22.49 -8.19
C ALA A 250 -5.96 23.22 -7.28
N ALA A 251 -7.19 23.41 -7.74
CA ALA A 251 -8.26 23.97 -6.90
C ALA A 251 -8.79 22.97 -5.84
N GLU A 252 -8.64 21.67 -6.08
CA GLU A 252 -9.04 20.61 -5.15
C GLU A 252 -7.98 20.34 -4.07
N PHE A 253 -6.70 20.64 -4.35
CA PHE A 253 -5.57 20.44 -3.43
C PHE A 253 -5.03 21.78 -2.92
N PRO A 254 -5.49 22.28 -1.76
CA PRO A 254 -5.07 23.58 -1.23
C PRO A 254 -3.56 23.70 -1.09
N GLY A 255 -3.00 24.75 -1.65
CA GLY A 255 -1.56 25.03 -1.59
C GLY A 255 -0.74 24.44 -2.73
N LEU A 256 -1.33 23.69 -3.67
CA LEU A 256 -0.66 23.25 -4.89
C LEU A 256 -0.97 24.19 -6.06
N THR A 257 0.03 24.47 -6.88
CA THR A 257 -0.15 25.08 -8.19
C THR A 257 -0.43 24.03 -9.26
N ALA A 258 -0.94 24.42 -10.44
CA ALA A 258 -1.09 23.49 -11.57
C ALA A 258 0.23 22.79 -11.95
N ARG A 259 1.36 23.48 -11.76
CA ARG A 259 2.68 22.89 -11.95
C ARG A 259 2.98 21.83 -10.90
N ASP A 260 2.71 22.07 -9.62
CA ASP A 260 2.91 21.11 -8.55
C ASP A 260 2.06 19.84 -8.78
N VAL A 261 0.83 20.02 -9.26
CA VAL A 261 -0.06 18.91 -9.66
C VAL A 261 0.58 18.06 -10.75
N LEU A 262 1.08 18.65 -11.83
CA LEU A 262 1.71 17.92 -12.94
C LEU A 262 3.03 17.24 -12.55
N GLU A 263 3.79 17.84 -11.65
CA GLU A 263 5.07 17.30 -11.18
C GLU A 263 4.90 16.28 -10.05
N SER A 264 3.78 16.31 -9.32
CA SER A 264 3.50 15.42 -8.17
C SER A 264 3.62 13.94 -8.56
N PRO A 265 4.34 13.10 -7.81
CA PRO A 265 4.36 11.66 -8.05
C PRO A 265 3.03 10.98 -7.70
N HIS A 266 2.16 11.66 -6.98
CA HIS A 266 0.88 11.15 -6.49
C HIS A 266 -0.33 11.54 -7.36
N ILE A 267 -0.10 12.29 -8.44
CA ILE A 267 -1.15 12.73 -9.36
C ILE A 267 -0.71 12.36 -10.79
N LEU A 268 -1.62 11.80 -11.57
CA LEU A 268 -1.32 11.37 -12.93
C LEU A 268 -2.43 11.85 -13.88
N ILE A 269 -2.09 12.78 -14.77
CA ILE A 269 -3.04 13.48 -15.66
C ILE A 269 -2.46 13.55 -17.08
N GLY A 270 -3.28 13.35 -18.11
CA GLY A 270 -2.93 13.49 -19.51
C GLY A 270 -3.41 12.34 -20.37
N THR A 271 -2.86 12.18 -21.57
CA THR A 271 -3.08 10.95 -22.38
C THR A 271 -2.34 9.77 -21.80
N ALA A 272 -2.68 8.55 -22.22
CA ALA A 272 -1.99 7.35 -21.75
C ALA A 272 -0.47 7.38 -22.04
N GLU A 273 -0.07 7.92 -23.20
CA GLU A 273 1.33 8.07 -23.60
C GLU A 273 2.06 9.08 -22.72
N GLN A 274 1.45 10.25 -22.45
CA GLN A 274 2.02 11.27 -21.57
C GLN A 274 2.20 10.71 -20.15
N MET A 275 1.22 9.97 -19.65
CA MET A 275 1.28 9.33 -18.35
C MET A 275 2.38 8.26 -18.30
N ALA A 276 2.52 7.47 -19.36
CA ALA A 276 3.56 6.46 -19.46
C ALA A 276 4.95 7.10 -19.43
N GLU A 277 5.15 8.21 -20.13
CA GLU A 277 6.41 8.96 -20.11
C GLU A 277 6.70 9.54 -18.73
N ASP A 278 5.69 10.13 -18.07
CA ASP A 278 5.82 10.64 -16.70
C ASP A 278 6.21 9.55 -15.72
N LEU A 279 5.60 8.37 -15.81
CA LEU A 279 5.92 7.25 -14.93
C LEU A 279 7.35 6.73 -15.17
N ARG A 280 7.83 6.63 -16.42
CA ARG A 280 9.25 6.31 -16.71
C ARG A 280 10.17 7.33 -16.06
N ARG A 281 9.92 8.62 -16.23
CA ARG A 281 10.70 9.69 -15.60
C ARG A 281 10.65 9.61 -14.08
N ARG A 282 9.48 9.32 -13.49
CA ARG A 282 9.33 9.16 -12.02
C ARG A 282 10.08 7.93 -11.51
N ARG A 283 10.13 6.84 -12.25
CA ARG A 283 10.95 5.68 -11.92
C ARG A 283 12.45 6.04 -11.94
N ASP A 284 12.91 6.74 -12.96
CA ASP A 284 14.32 7.14 -13.09
C ASP A 284 14.76 8.10 -11.97
N VAL A 285 13.88 9.06 -11.60
CA VAL A 285 14.21 10.09 -10.59
C VAL A 285 14.00 9.59 -9.16
N PHE A 286 12.92 8.88 -8.90
CA PHE A 286 12.48 8.49 -7.57
C PHE A 286 12.70 7.02 -7.27
N GLY A 287 12.67 6.15 -8.26
CA GLY A 287 12.71 4.69 -8.11
C GLY A 287 11.34 4.06 -7.98
N PHE A 288 10.25 4.76 -8.23
CA PHE A 288 8.90 4.20 -8.14
C PHE A 288 8.64 3.21 -9.28
N SER A 289 8.53 1.93 -8.94
CA SER A 289 8.20 0.84 -9.86
C SER A 289 6.83 0.22 -9.59
N TYR A 290 6.31 0.38 -8.39
CA TYR A 290 4.99 -0.11 -8.01
C TYR A 290 4.02 1.07 -7.85
N VAL A 291 3.08 1.20 -8.79
CA VAL A 291 2.10 2.28 -8.84
C VAL A 291 0.71 1.73 -8.53
N VAL A 292 0.04 2.31 -7.53
CA VAL A 292 -1.31 1.90 -7.12
C VAL A 292 -2.31 3.01 -7.36
N LEU A 293 -3.39 2.66 -8.05
CA LEU A 293 -4.53 3.55 -8.28
C LEU A 293 -5.60 3.36 -7.20
N ASN A 294 -6.10 4.45 -6.63
CA ASN A 294 -7.31 4.42 -5.82
C ASN A 294 -8.54 4.45 -6.74
N THR A 295 -9.31 3.36 -6.76
CA THR A 295 -10.47 3.20 -7.67
C THR A 295 -11.78 3.71 -7.06
N GLY A 296 -11.80 4.89 -6.47
CA GLY A 296 -13.04 5.53 -5.99
C GLY A 296 -14.02 5.92 -7.11
N VAL A 297 -13.53 6.01 -8.37
CA VAL A 297 -14.31 6.38 -9.55
C VAL A 297 -14.43 5.15 -10.47
N PRO A 298 -15.65 4.77 -10.92
CA PRO A 298 -15.89 3.53 -11.65
C PRO A 298 -15.05 3.34 -12.91
N ASP A 299 -14.90 4.37 -13.75
CA ASP A 299 -14.24 4.28 -15.05
C ASP A 299 -12.71 4.32 -14.96
N HIS A 300 -12.15 4.72 -13.83
CA HIS A 300 -10.70 4.86 -13.67
C HIS A 300 -9.95 3.54 -13.85
N LEU A 301 -10.57 2.42 -13.49
CA LEU A 301 -9.97 1.09 -13.68
C LEU A 301 -9.66 0.79 -15.15
N ASP A 302 -10.62 1.02 -16.03
CA ASP A 302 -10.47 0.77 -17.46
C ASP A 302 -9.58 1.81 -18.15
N GLN A 303 -9.70 3.07 -17.76
CA GLN A 303 -8.87 4.15 -18.29
C GLN A 303 -7.38 3.97 -17.93
N PHE A 304 -7.08 3.61 -16.68
CA PHE A 304 -5.70 3.40 -16.25
C PHE A 304 -5.09 2.12 -16.84
N ALA A 305 -5.91 1.15 -17.22
CA ALA A 305 -5.46 -0.05 -17.92
C ALA A 305 -4.76 0.26 -19.26
N LEU A 306 -5.05 1.41 -19.90
CA LEU A 306 -4.33 1.87 -21.08
C LEU A 306 -2.86 2.16 -20.76
N VAL A 307 -2.58 2.73 -19.59
CA VAL A 307 -1.21 3.00 -19.11
C VAL A 307 -0.53 1.68 -18.71
N VAL A 308 -1.27 0.78 -18.05
CA VAL A 308 -0.79 -0.56 -17.68
C VAL A 308 -0.31 -1.31 -18.91
N ALA A 309 -1.11 -1.32 -19.98
CA ALA A 309 -0.76 -1.99 -21.24
C ALA A 309 0.54 -1.44 -21.90
N LEU A 310 0.86 -0.17 -21.67
CA LEU A 310 2.07 0.47 -22.20
C LEU A 310 3.33 0.17 -21.38
N LEU A 311 3.21 -0.19 -20.09
CA LEU A 311 4.34 -0.19 -19.17
C LEU A 311 4.53 -1.46 -18.34
N ALA A 312 3.50 -2.29 -18.17
CA ALA A 312 3.59 -3.47 -17.30
C ALA A 312 4.75 -4.38 -17.73
N GLY A 313 5.59 -4.74 -16.76
CA GLY A 313 6.75 -5.62 -16.98
C GLY A 313 7.96 -4.97 -17.69
N GLN A 314 7.92 -3.65 -18.01
CA GLN A 314 9.05 -2.94 -18.63
C GLN A 314 10.08 -2.44 -17.62
#